data_fab075182b99eecf9b692317b18ec747
#
_entry.id   fab075182b99eecf9b692317b18ec747
#
_cell.length_a   1.000
_cell.length_b   1.000
_cell.length_c   1.000
_cell.angle_alpha   90.00
_cell.angle_beta   90.00
_cell.angle_gamma   90.00
#
_symmetry.space_group_name_H-M   'P 1'
#
loop_
_entity.id
_entity.type
_entity.pdbx_description
1 polymer ?
#
loop_
_entity_poly.entity_id
_entity_poly.type
_entity_poly.pdbx_seq_one_letter_code
_entity_poly.pdbx_strand_id
1 'polypeptide(L)'
;MGYLNPIMQYGFESFCQDAARCGIDGIIIPDLPYDQYIKDYKAIAEKHGLHMIMLITPETSDERIRLIDDNSNGFIYMVSSASVTGAKSTFGDTNLQYFERINGMNLRNPRLIGFGISNKSTFDAACAHSSGAIIGSKFVSLLTSEDSVEQAVQKLVESIR
;
A
#
# COMPACT_ATOMS: atom_id res chain seq x y z
N MET A 1 -2.57 1.48 8.86
CA MET A 1 -2.41 2.67 8.01
C MET A 1 -2.95 3.89 8.75
N GLY A 2 -2.21 4.99 8.76
CA GLY A 2 -2.58 6.23 9.46
C GLY A 2 -1.82 7.44 8.92
N TYR A 3 -2.13 8.62 9.47
CA TYR A 3 -1.46 9.87 9.10
C TYR A 3 -0.38 10.25 10.11
N LEU A 4 0.63 10.97 9.64
CA LEU A 4 1.80 11.34 10.44
C LEU A 4 1.44 12.18 11.68
N ASN A 5 0.57 13.18 11.53
CA ASN A 5 0.28 14.12 12.62
C ASN A 5 -0.29 13.45 13.90
N PRO A 6 -1.31 12.58 13.86
CA PRO A 6 -1.75 11.84 15.04
C PRO A 6 -0.65 10.97 15.67
N ILE A 7 0.19 10.34 14.84
CA ILE A 7 1.31 9.51 15.31
C ILE A 7 2.35 10.38 16.03
N MET A 8 2.64 11.56 15.50
CA MET A 8 3.56 12.50 16.14
C MET A 8 3.03 13.04 17.46
N GLN A 9 1.72 13.29 17.56
CA GLN A 9 1.09 13.69 18.81
C GLN A 9 1.13 12.59 19.88
N TYR A 10 1.03 11.34 19.46
CA TYR A 10 1.18 10.17 20.35
C TYR A 10 2.64 9.95 20.77
N GLY A 11 3.58 10.37 19.94
CA GLY A 11 5.00 10.11 20.04
C GLY A 11 5.40 8.90 19.20
N PHE A 12 6.25 9.10 18.19
CA PHE A 12 6.55 8.06 17.19
C PHE A 12 7.14 6.78 17.82
N GLU A 13 8.05 6.91 18.80
CA GLU A 13 8.63 5.74 19.47
C GLU A 13 7.58 4.99 20.33
N SER A 14 6.74 5.71 21.06
CA SER A 14 5.63 5.11 21.84
C SER A 14 4.65 4.38 20.93
N PHE A 15 4.31 5.00 19.79
CA PHE A 15 3.46 4.40 18.77
C PHE A 15 4.06 3.10 18.22
N CYS A 16 5.36 3.09 17.87
CA CYS A 16 6.03 1.88 17.39
C CYS A 16 6.06 0.77 18.45
N GLN A 17 6.34 1.12 19.69
CA GLN A 17 6.34 0.17 20.80
C GLN A 17 4.96 -0.48 20.99
N ASP A 18 3.90 0.32 21.01
CA ASP A 18 2.55 -0.19 21.23
C ASP A 18 2.03 -0.95 20.00
N ALA A 19 2.36 -0.52 18.79
CA ALA A 19 2.06 -1.25 17.57
C ALA A 19 2.68 -2.67 17.60
N ALA A 20 3.96 -2.76 17.93
CA ALA A 20 4.65 -4.04 18.06
C ALA A 20 4.02 -4.93 19.15
N ARG A 21 3.65 -4.36 20.31
CA ARG A 21 2.94 -5.09 21.38
C ARG A 21 1.57 -5.62 20.97
N CYS A 22 0.91 -4.91 20.04
CA CYS A 22 -0.36 -5.35 19.44
C CYS A 22 -0.18 -6.40 18.33
N GLY A 23 1.04 -6.81 18.00
CA GLY A 23 1.32 -7.78 16.95
C GLY A 23 1.23 -7.21 15.54
N ILE A 24 1.42 -5.90 15.37
CA ILE A 24 1.48 -5.25 14.05
C ILE A 24 2.88 -5.47 13.48
N ASP A 25 2.97 -5.96 12.23
CA ASP A 25 4.23 -6.22 11.55
C ASP A 25 4.74 -5.03 10.74
N GLY A 26 3.83 -4.17 10.26
CA GLY A 26 4.21 -3.02 9.43
C GLY A 26 3.20 -1.88 9.48
N ILE A 27 3.67 -0.71 9.13
CA ILE A 27 2.89 0.53 9.16
C ILE A 27 2.97 1.26 7.82
N ILE A 28 1.86 1.89 7.45
CA ILE A 28 1.74 2.72 6.26
C ILE A 28 1.41 4.14 6.72
N ILE A 29 2.28 5.11 6.43
CA ILE A 29 2.09 6.53 6.73
C ILE A 29 2.26 7.30 5.41
N PRO A 30 1.16 7.54 4.66
CA PRO A 30 1.25 8.08 3.29
C PRO A 30 1.84 9.49 3.20
N ASP A 31 1.73 10.26 4.26
CA ASP A 31 2.19 11.65 4.37
C ASP A 31 3.56 11.78 5.09
N LEU A 32 4.26 10.68 5.34
CA LEU A 32 5.62 10.70 5.89
C LEU A 32 6.65 10.89 4.74
N PRO A 33 7.40 12.02 4.72
CA PRO A 33 8.44 12.22 3.73
C PRO A 33 9.56 11.19 3.88
N TYR A 34 9.98 10.60 2.76
CA TYR A 34 11.02 9.56 2.74
C TYR A 34 12.32 10.00 3.43
N ASP A 35 12.81 11.21 3.11
CA ASP A 35 14.09 11.68 3.67
C ASP A 35 14.01 11.88 5.18
N GLN A 36 12.85 12.31 5.67
CA GLN A 36 12.58 12.41 7.11
C GLN A 36 12.49 11.02 7.75
N TYR A 37 11.84 10.05 7.09
CA TYR A 37 11.82 8.67 7.56
C TYR A 37 13.23 8.12 7.74
N ILE A 38 14.07 8.23 6.73
CA ILE A 38 15.46 7.71 6.77
C ILE A 38 16.24 8.35 7.92
N LYS A 39 16.12 9.67 8.08
CA LYS A 39 16.88 10.42 9.06
C LYS A 39 16.42 10.19 10.50
N ASP A 40 15.11 10.24 10.73
CA ASP A 40 14.58 10.43 12.08
C ASP A 40 13.81 9.21 12.61
N TYR A 41 13.26 8.35 11.74
CA TYR A 41 12.28 7.34 12.15
C TYR A 41 12.65 5.89 11.81
N LYS A 42 13.52 5.67 10.83
CA LYS A 42 13.88 4.31 10.38
C LYS A 42 14.44 3.46 11.51
N ALA A 43 15.44 3.97 12.23
CA ALA A 43 16.05 3.23 13.32
C ALA A 43 15.07 2.91 14.46
N ILE A 44 14.10 3.78 14.70
CA ILE A 44 13.07 3.56 15.71
C ILE A 44 12.12 2.44 15.27
N ALA A 45 11.61 2.49 14.03
CA ALA A 45 10.72 1.46 13.51
C ALA A 45 11.41 0.07 13.50
N GLU A 46 12.64 0.01 13.01
CA GLU A 46 13.45 -1.23 12.96
C GLU A 46 13.75 -1.79 14.36
N LYS A 47 14.03 -0.94 15.34
CA LYS A 47 14.22 -1.35 16.76
C LYS A 47 13.03 -2.10 17.33
N HIS A 48 11.81 -1.76 16.88
CA HIS A 48 10.58 -2.40 17.30
C HIS A 48 10.09 -3.51 16.33
N GLY A 49 10.90 -3.87 15.32
CA GLY A 49 10.58 -4.92 14.35
C GLY A 49 9.48 -4.54 13.35
N LEU A 50 9.20 -3.25 13.19
CA LEU A 50 8.15 -2.77 12.30
C LEU A 50 8.69 -2.47 10.89
N HIS A 51 7.99 -2.96 9.89
CA HIS A 51 8.24 -2.63 8.49
C HIS A 51 7.55 -1.31 8.13
N MET A 52 8.30 -0.36 7.57
CA MET A 52 7.71 0.84 6.98
C MET A 52 7.36 0.57 5.53
N ILE A 53 6.08 0.57 5.21
CA ILE A 53 5.57 0.35 3.85
C ILE A 53 5.52 1.70 3.15
N MET A 54 6.37 1.88 2.15
CA MET A 54 6.46 3.11 1.37
C MET A 54 5.56 3.06 0.15
N LEU A 55 5.03 4.22 -0.22
CA LEU A 55 4.19 4.39 -1.40
C LEU A 55 5.02 4.93 -2.57
N ILE A 56 4.70 4.44 -3.76
CA ILE A 56 5.16 5.02 -5.03
C ILE A 56 3.97 5.34 -5.93
N THR A 57 4.12 6.37 -6.75
CA THR A 57 3.11 6.84 -7.70
C THR A 57 3.68 6.84 -9.11
N PRO A 58 2.87 7.04 -10.17
CA PRO A 58 3.38 7.19 -11.53
C PRO A 58 4.44 8.28 -11.69
N GLU A 59 4.38 9.33 -10.87
CA GLU A 59 5.29 10.48 -10.88
C GLU A 59 6.59 10.24 -10.07
N THR A 60 6.67 9.16 -9.31
CA THR A 60 7.88 8.84 -8.53
C THR A 60 9.02 8.48 -9.49
N SER A 61 10.17 9.15 -9.34
CA SER A 61 11.35 8.90 -10.18
C SER A 61 11.96 7.52 -9.92
N ASP A 62 12.61 6.95 -10.93
CA ASP A 62 13.27 5.63 -10.81
C ASP A 62 14.35 5.61 -9.73
N GLU A 63 15.07 6.72 -9.58
CA GLU A 63 16.07 6.88 -8.50
C GLU A 63 15.40 6.78 -7.12
N ARG A 64 14.31 7.50 -6.92
CA ARG A 64 13.56 7.47 -5.64
C ARG A 64 12.98 6.07 -5.38
N ILE A 65 12.48 5.39 -6.40
CA ILE A 65 11.96 4.03 -6.29
C ILE A 65 13.06 3.06 -5.84
N ARG A 66 14.26 3.14 -6.42
CA ARG A 66 15.41 2.32 -5.99
C ARG A 66 15.82 2.61 -4.55
N LEU A 67 15.89 3.89 -4.15
CA LEU A 67 16.16 4.26 -2.77
C LEU A 67 15.11 3.71 -1.78
N ILE A 68 13.84 3.73 -2.17
CA ILE A 68 12.75 3.12 -1.39
C ILE A 68 12.96 1.61 -1.30
N ASP A 69 13.25 0.94 -2.40
CA ASP A 69 13.46 -0.51 -2.44
C ASP A 69 14.63 -0.95 -1.56
N ASP A 70 15.76 -0.22 -1.63
CA ASP A 70 16.96 -0.51 -0.85
C ASP A 70 16.77 -0.30 0.67
N ASN A 71 15.89 0.63 1.05
CA ASN A 71 15.68 1.03 2.43
C ASN A 71 14.35 0.56 3.04
N SER A 72 13.57 -0.22 2.32
CA SER A 72 12.32 -0.81 2.79
C SER A 72 12.45 -2.31 3.01
N ASN A 73 11.63 -2.83 3.91
CA ASN A 73 11.38 -4.25 4.10
C ASN A 73 9.87 -4.47 4.14
N GLY A 74 9.39 -5.61 3.66
CA GLY A 74 7.95 -5.89 3.56
C GLY A 74 7.48 -5.80 2.11
N PHE A 75 6.80 -4.74 1.71
CA PHE A 75 6.39 -4.52 0.31
C PHE A 75 6.38 -3.03 -0.06
N ILE A 76 6.36 -2.75 -1.35
CA ILE A 76 6.16 -1.40 -1.88
C ILE A 76 4.70 -1.26 -2.31
N TYR A 77 4.02 -0.24 -1.80
CA TYR A 77 2.64 0.08 -2.16
C TYR A 77 2.63 0.91 -3.45
N MET A 78 2.18 0.33 -4.54
CA MET A 78 2.01 1.02 -5.81
C MET A 78 0.62 1.68 -5.87
N VAL A 79 0.60 3.01 -5.88
CA VAL A 79 -0.64 3.78 -6.08
C VAL A 79 -0.94 3.84 -7.57
N SER A 80 -2.05 3.25 -8.00
CA SER A 80 -2.38 3.09 -9.43
C SER A 80 -2.72 4.41 -10.15
N SER A 81 -3.10 5.46 -9.43
CA SER A 81 -3.38 6.78 -10.02
C SER A 81 -3.32 7.88 -8.97
N ALA A 82 -2.90 9.09 -9.39
CA ALA A 82 -2.92 10.28 -8.54
C ALA A 82 -4.35 10.77 -8.22
N SER A 83 -5.38 10.32 -8.93
CA SER A 83 -6.78 10.64 -8.63
C SER A 83 -7.38 9.65 -7.63
N VAL A 84 -7.67 10.13 -6.47
CA VAL A 84 -7.92 9.38 -5.22
C VAL A 84 -9.32 8.78 -5.08
N THR A 85 -10.24 8.91 -6.05
CA THR A 85 -11.63 8.49 -5.83
C THR A 85 -12.31 7.92 -7.07
N GLY A 86 -12.85 6.72 -6.92
CA GLY A 86 -13.81 6.08 -7.81
C GLY A 86 -13.39 4.68 -8.25
N ALA A 87 -14.33 3.73 -8.18
CA ALA A 87 -14.17 2.41 -8.77
C ALA A 87 -14.04 2.56 -10.30
N LYS A 88 -12.91 2.16 -10.86
CA LYS A 88 -12.70 2.11 -12.31
C LYS A 88 -13.04 0.72 -12.82
N SER A 89 -13.65 0.63 -14.00
CA SER A 89 -13.94 -0.65 -14.63
C SER A 89 -12.69 -1.33 -15.18
N THR A 90 -11.68 -0.54 -15.59
CA THR A 90 -10.39 -1.00 -16.11
C THR A 90 -9.30 0.02 -15.82
N PHE A 91 -8.03 -0.40 -15.88
CA PHE A 91 -6.88 0.50 -15.89
C PHE A 91 -6.68 1.08 -17.30
N GLY A 92 -6.37 2.37 -17.40
CA GLY A 92 -6.00 3.01 -18.66
C GLY A 92 -4.54 2.74 -19.05
N ASP A 93 -4.18 3.06 -20.31
CA ASP A 93 -2.85 2.82 -20.87
C ASP A 93 -1.72 3.44 -20.02
N THR A 94 -1.92 4.62 -19.46
CA THR A 94 -0.95 5.27 -18.56
C THR A 94 -0.63 4.44 -17.32
N ASN A 95 -1.63 3.77 -16.75
CA ASN A 95 -1.42 2.89 -15.60
C ASN A 95 -0.65 1.64 -15.99
N LEU A 96 -0.98 1.04 -17.14
CA LEU A 96 -0.28 -0.14 -17.64
C LEU A 96 1.19 0.17 -17.92
N GLN A 97 1.49 1.30 -18.58
CA GLN A 97 2.86 1.76 -18.80
C GLN A 97 3.63 1.96 -17.49
N TYR A 98 2.98 2.53 -16.49
CA TYR A 98 3.57 2.65 -15.14
C TYR A 98 3.87 1.29 -14.52
N PHE A 99 2.95 0.34 -14.59
CA PHE A 99 3.13 -0.99 -14.03
C PHE A 99 4.27 -1.75 -14.75
N GLU A 100 4.34 -1.65 -16.07
CA GLU A 100 5.41 -2.24 -16.88
C GLU A 100 6.77 -1.61 -16.54
N ARG A 101 6.84 -0.28 -16.41
CA ARG A 101 8.04 0.43 -15.98
C ARG A 101 8.57 -0.12 -14.65
N ILE A 102 7.71 -0.20 -13.64
CA ILE A 102 8.10 -0.70 -12.31
C ILE A 102 8.49 -2.17 -12.35
N ASN A 103 7.77 -2.98 -13.12
CA ASN A 103 8.10 -4.41 -13.26
C ASN A 103 9.47 -4.62 -13.91
N GLY A 104 9.85 -3.78 -14.88
CA GLY A 104 11.16 -3.81 -15.52
C GLY A 104 12.32 -3.37 -14.62
N MET A 105 12.06 -2.76 -13.47
CA MET A 105 13.10 -2.31 -12.55
C MET A 105 13.76 -3.43 -11.73
N ASN A 106 13.18 -4.63 -11.70
CA ASN A 106 13.67 -5.79 -10.92
C ASN A 106 13.93 -5.46 -9.45
N LEU A 107 12.93 -4.84 -8.79
CA LEU A 107 13.02 -4.45 -7.39
C LEU A 107 13.08 -5.67 -6.47
N ARG A 108 13.78 -5.54 -5.36
CA ARG A 108 13.98 -6.59 -4.35
C ARG A 108 12.68 -6.90 -3.58
N ASN A 109 11.96 -5.84 -3.19
CA ASN A 109 10.74 -5.99 -2.42
C ASN A 109 9.54 -6.35 -3.31
N PRO A 110 8.61 -7.19 -2.85
CA PRO A 110 7.35 -7.41 -3.53
C PRO A 110 6.56 -6.10 -3.65
N ARG A 111 5.74 -6.01 -4.68
CA ARG A 111 4.92 -4.84 -4.96
C ARG A 111 3.45 -5.21 -4.89
N LEU A 112 2.66 -4.40 -4.22
CA LEU A 112 1.21 -4.55 -4.20
C LEU A 112 0.57 -3.30 -4.81
N ILE A 113 -0.31 -3.49 -5.79
CA ILE A 113 -1.03 -2.38 -6.42
C ILE A 113 -2.32 -2.12 -5.65
N GLY A 114 -2.52 -0.86 -5.26
CA GLY A 114 -3.73 -0.39 -4.58
C GLY A 114 -4.38 0.78 -5.31
N PHE A 115 -5.56 1.15 -4.84
CA PHE A 115 -6.49 2.12 -5.43
C PHE A 115 -7.08 1.70 -6.80
N GLY A 116 -8.39 1.90 -6.95
CA GLY A 116 -9.11 1.60 -8.18
C GLY A 116 -9.39 0.11 -8.45
N ILE A 117 -9.03 -0.78 -7.51
CA ILE A 117 -9.31 -2.22 -7.65
C ILE A 117 -10.67 -2.53 -7.01
N SER A 118 -11.61 -2.96 -7.84
CA SER A 118 -13.00 -3.17 -7.42
C SER A 118 -13.70 -4.34 -8.08
N ASN A 119 -13.08 -5.00 -9.06
CA ASN A 119 -13.64 -6.11 -9.82
C ASN A 119 -12.53 -7.04 -10.33
N LYS A 120 -12.94 -8.18 -10.91
CA LYS A 120 -12.01 -9.17 -11.46
C LYS A 120 -11.03 -8.58 -12.48
N SER A 121 -11.49 -7.76 -13.41
CA SER A 121 -10.63 -7.20 -14.46
C SER A 121 -9.49 -6.34 -13.89
N THR A 122 -9.79 -5.46 -12.93
CA THR A 122 -8.77 -4.63 -12.27
C THR A 122 -7.88 -5.45 -11.35
N PHE A 123 -8.42 -6.48 -10.72
CA PHE A 123 -7.64 -7.40 -9.89
C PHE A 123 -6.65 -8.22 -10.72
N ASP A 124 -7.12 -8.84 -11.81
CA ASP A 124 -6.28 -9.64 -12.71
C ASP A 124 -5.15 -8.78 -13.33
N ALA A 125 -5.49 -7.57 -13.79
CA ALA A 125 -4.51 -6.65 -14.35
C ALA A 125 -3.46 -6.22 -13.30
N ALA A 126 -3.85 -5.98 -12.06
CA ALA A 126 -2.90 -5.69 -10.98
C ALA A 126 -1.99 -6.89 -10.71
N CYS A 127 -2.53 -8.08 -10.59
CA CYS A 127 -1.78 -9.31 -10.32
C CYS A 127 -0.86 -9.73 -11.49
N ALA A 128 -1.17 -9.33 -12.72
CA ALA A 128 -0.30 -9.57 -13.87
C ALA A 128 1.01 -8.77 -13.81
N HIS A 129 1.03 -7.63 -13.09
CA HIS A 129 2.17 -6.71 -13.05
C HIS A 129 2.79 -6.55 -11.65
N SER A 130 2.27 -7.25 -10.64
CA SER A 130 2.73 -7.15 -9.26
C SER A 130 2.54 -8.45 -8.48
N SER A 131 3.00 -8.49 -7.24
CA SER A 131 2.83 -9.65 -6.36
C SER A 131 1.42 -9.80 -5.80
N GLY A 132 0.52 -8.83 -6.04
CA GLY A 132 -0.85 -8.85 -5.57
C GLY A 132 -1.51 -7.48 -5.58
N ALA A 133 -2.72 -7.42 -5.04
CA ALA A 133 -3.55 -6.23 -5.05
C ALA A 133 -4.09 -5.89 -3.67
N ILE A 134 -4.31 -4.60 -3.41
CA ILE A 134 -4.92 -4.09 -2.18
C ILE A 134 -6.30 -3.54 -2.52
N ILE A 135 -7.33 -4.12 -1.89
CA ILE A 135 -8.74 -3.75 -2.09
C ILE A 135 -9.27 -3.15 -0.80
N GLY A 136 -9.48 -1.84 -0.78
CA GLY A 136 -9.99 -1.12 0.37
C GLY A 136 -11.46 -0.73 0.23
N SER A 137 -11.76 0.26 -0.60
CA SER A 137 -13.09 0.87 -0.71
C SER A 137 -14.21 -0.12 -1.04
N LYS A 138 -13.96 -1.11 -1.89
CA LYS A 138 -14.93 -2.16 -2.20
C LYS A 138 -15.28 -2.98 -0.96
N PHE A 139 -14.28 -3.36 -0.16
CA PHE A 139 -14.50 -4.11 1.07
C PHE A 139 -15.29 -3.30 2.10
N VAL A 140 -14.91 -2.03 2.31
CA VAL A 140 -15.65 -1.12 3.23
C VAL A 140 -17.10 -0.96 2.79
N SER A 141 -17.36 -0.81 1.48
CA SER A 141 -18.74 -0.77 0.95
C SER A 141 -19.52 -2.05 1.26
N LEU A 142 -18.89 -3.21 1.10
CA LEU A 142 -19.54 -4.50 1.41
C LEU A 142 -19.83 -4.65 2.89
N LEU A 143 -18.92 -4.21 3.78
CA LEU A 143 -19.17 -4.20 5.22
C LEU A 143 -20.41 -3.37 5.63
N THR A 144 -20.75 -2.36 4.81
CA THR A 144 -21.93 -1.51 5.07
C THR A 144 -23.22 -2.09 4.46
N SER A 145 -23.11 -2.86 3.37
CA SER A 145 -24.25 -3.36 2.62
C SER A 145 -24.67 -4.79 2.98
N GLU A 146 -23.81 -5.56 3.60
CA GLU A 146 -24.06 -6.96 3.94
C GLU A 146 -24.44 -7.12 5.42
N ASP A 147 -25.18 -8.18 5.71
CA ASP A 147 -25.70 -8.46 7.06
C ASP A 147 -24.61 -8.95 8.03
N SER A 148 -23.50 -9.47 7.50
CA SER A 148 -22.36 -9.93 8.30
C SER A 148 -21.02 -9.74 7.61
N VAL A 149 -19.93 -9.73 8.41
CA VAL A 149 -18.56 -9.65 7.92
C VAL A 149 -18.24 -10.86 7.00
N GLU A 150 -18.71 -12.05 7.35
CA GLU A 150 -18.52 -13.25 6.57
C GLU A 150 -19.11 -13.12 5.16
N GLN A 151 -20.34 -12.58 5.05
CA GLN A 151 -20.98 -12.33 3.75
C GLN A 151 -20.21 -11.26 2.96
N ALA A 152 -19.74 -10.20 3.60
CA ALA A 152 -18.94 -9.17 2.96
C ALA A 152 -17.62 -9.74 2.39
N VAL A 153 -16.93 -10.60 3.14
CA VAL A 153 -15.71 -11.29 2.69
C VAL A 153 -16.02 -12.25 1.54
N GLN A 154 -17.07 -13.05 1.66
CA GLN A 154 -17.45 -13.99 0.62
C GLN A 154 -17.75 -13.26 -0.71
N LYS A 155 -18.58 -12.22 -0.67
CA LYS A 155 -18.89 -11.40 -1.85
C LYS A 155 -17.68 -10.71 -2.44
N LEU A 156 -16.75 -10.22 -1.61
CA LEU A 156 -15.50 -9.67 -2.10
C LEU A 156 -14.72 -10.71 -2.89
N VAL A 157 -14.52 -11.88 -2.31
CA VAL A 157 -13.76 -12.98 -2.93
C VAL A 157 -14.42 -13.45 -4.24
N GLU A 158 -15.74 -13.59 -4.27
CA GLU A 158 -16.49 -13.94 -5.48
C GLU A 158 -16.36 -12.87 -6.58
N SER A 159 -16.27 -11.60 -6.21
CA SER A 159 -16.18 -10.49 -7.17
C SER A 159 -14.82 -10.36 -7.89
N ILE A 160 -13.79 -11.08 -7.41
CA ILE A 160 -12.42 -11.05 -7.94
C ILE A 160 -11.91 -12.41 -8.44
N ARG A 161 -12.68 -13.47 -8.27
CA ARG A 161 -12.43 -14.81 -8.83
C ARG A 161 -13.12 -14.97 -10.17
#